data_e59fc87f44112f21df84568de7f2ead6
#
_entry.id   e59fc87f44112f21df84568de7f2ead6
#
_cell.length_a   1.000
_cell.length_b   1.000
_cell.length_c   1.000
_cell.angle_alpha   90.00
_cell.angle_beta   90.00
_cell.angle_gamma   90.00
#
_symmetry.space_group_name_H-M   'P 1'
#
loop_
_entity.id
_entity.type
_entity.pdbx_description
1 polymer ?
#
loop_
_entity_poly.entity_id
_entity_poly.type
_entity_poly.pdbx_seq_one_letter_code
_entity_poly.pdbx_strand_id
1 'polypeptide(L)'
;DGIGRSFAVQLAKNGFNVVLVSRTKAKLEELSREIQSKYVGTKTAIYAMDFSVASAAEYEGLGSLISHLDVAVLVNNVGTSHEMPETFMDMAESEIERITNMNVIVTQRVTKLVAPKLVARKRGLILNLGSFTGQWGTPMMATYAGSKAFLIGWTYALGEEMRRANVDVQLLNTFFVVSSMSKIRRASLMIPYPDNYVKAALARIGRSTGALGRPFTMTPWPAHAWLDWVTSHLMPAGLMLSRSYGTF
;
A
#
# COMPACT_ATOMS: atom_id res chain seq x y z
N ASP A 1 -10.41 -4.67 -6.10
CA ASP A 1 -10.97 -3.31 -6.21
C ASP A 1 -9.95 -2.26 -5.81
N GLY A 2 -10.29 -0.99 -5.95
CA GLY A 2 -9.50 0.14 -5.50
C GLY A 2 -8.08 0.22 -6.09
N ILE A 3 -7.14 0.70 -5.25
CA ILE A 3 -5.75 0.99 -5.66
C ILE A 3 -5.04 -0.28 -6.14
N GLY A 4 -5.21 -1.42 -5.46
CA GLY A 4 -4.55 -2.67 -5.83
C GLY A 4 -4.96 -3.19 -7.21
N ARG A 5 -6.26 -3.13 -7.54
CA ARG A 5 -6.74 -3.47 -8.89
C ARG A 5 -6.13 -2.53 -9.94
N SER A 6 -6.08 -1.23 -9.65
CA SER A 6 -5.51 -0.25 -10.57
C SER A 6 -4.02 -0.48 -10.81
N PHE A 7 -3.24 -0.83 -9.79
CA PHE A 7 -1.84 -1.24 -9.97
C PHE A 7 -1.72 -2.46 -10.88
N ALA A 8 -2.52 -3.50 -10.64
CA ALA A 8 -2.49 -4.71 -11.46
C ALA A 8 -2.74 -4.40 -12.95
N VAL A 9 -3.79 -3.63 -13.24
CA VAL A 9 -4.17 -3.24 -14.61
C VAL A 9 -3.10 -2.37 -15.27
N GLN A 10 -2.55 -1.37 -14.54
CA GLN A 10 -1.58 -0.46 -15.13
C GLN A 10 -0.19 -1.08 -15.28
N LEU A 11 0.22 -1.98 -14.40
CA LEU A 11 1.44 -2.76 -14.58
C LEU A 11 1.31 -3.70 -15.78
N ALA A 12 0.18 -4.38 -15.94
CA ALA A 12 -0.12 -5.18 -17.14
C ALA A 12 -0.06 -4.34 -18.42
N LYS A 13 -0.66 -3.15 -18.41
CA LYS A 13 -0.57 -2.19 -19.54
C LYS A 13 0.87 -1.82 -19.89
N ASN A 14 1.78 -1.81 -18.91
CA ASN A 14 3.20 -1.53 -19.11
C ASN A 14 4.03 -2.80 -19.41
N GLY A 15 3.39 -3.91 -19.76
CA GLY A 15 4.06 -5.13 -20.22
C GLY A 15 4.46 -6.11 -19.11
N PHE A 16 4.05 -5.88 -17.86
CA PHE A 16 4.31 -6.83 -16.78
C PHE A 16 3.28 -7.96 -16.77
N ASN A 17 3.75 -9.19 -16.55
CA ASN A 17 2.89 -10.26 -16.07
C ASN A 17 2.52 -10.01 -14.61
N VAL A 18 1.34 -10.44 -14.16
CA VAL A 18 0.83 -10.05 -12.85
C VAL A 18 0.43 -11.27 -12.01
N VAL A 19 0.94 -11.35 -10.79
CA VAL A 19 0.42 -12.25 -9.76
C VAL A 19 -0.61 -11.50 -8.93
N LEU A 20 -1.83 -12.01 -8.91
CA LEU A 20 -2.97 -11.42 -8.20
C LEU A 20 -3.24 -12.21 -6.93
N VAL A 21 -3.11 -11.54 -5.77
CA VAL A 21 -3.33 -12.19 -4.47
C VAL A 21 -4.40 -11.44 -3.68
N SER A 22 -5.48 -12.10 -3.35
CA SER A 22 -6.51 -11.60 -2.42
C SER A 22 -7.43 -12.75 -1.98
N ARG A 23 -8.33 -12.49 -1.03
CA ARG A 23 -9.21 -13.51 -0.44
C ARG A 23 -10.30 -14.05 -1.37
N THR A 24 -10.80 -13.24 -2.31
CA THR A 24 -11.98 -13.60 -3.14
C THR A 24 -11.55 -14.12 -4.50
N LYS A 25 -11.51 -15.45 -4.66
CA LYS A 25 -11.08 -16.13 -5.89
C LYS A 25 -11.82 -15.64 -7.14
N ALA A 26 -13.14 -15.52 -7.08
CA ALA A 26 -13.95 -15.08 -8.21
C ALA A 26 -13.56 -13.68 -8.74
N LYS A 27 -13.23 -12.73 -7.84
CA LYS A 27 -12.76 -11.40 -8.23
C LYS A 27 -11.36 -11.42 -8.85
N LEU A 28 -10.49 -12.35 -8.41
CA LEU A 28 -9.19 -12.56 -9.02
C LEU A 28 -9.31 -13.13 -10.44
N GLU A 29 -10.19 -14.11 -10.63
CA GLU A 29 -10.48 -14.70 -11.94
C GLU A 29 -11.08 -13.70 -12.93
N GLU A 30 -12.00 -12.86 -12.47
CA GLU A 30 -12.58 -11.78 -13.26
C GLU A 30 -11.50 -10.77 -13.70
N LEU A 31 -10.68 -10.30 -12.76
CA LEU A 31 -9.60 -9.36 -13.07
C LEU A 31 -8.52 -9.98 -13.97
N SER A 32 -8.22 -11.26 -13.77
CA SER A 32 -7.30 -12.02 -14.62
C SER A 32 -7.79 -12.06 -16.07
N ARG A 33 -9.07 -12.40 -16.28
CA ARG A 33 -9.71 -12.41 -17.62
C ARG A 33 -9.71 -11.01 -18.25
N GLU A 34 -10.05 -9.98 -17.48
CA GLU A 34 -10.02 -8.59 -17.95
C GLU A 34 -8.62 -8.18 -18.43
N ILE A 35 -7.58 -8.47 -17.64
CA ILE A 35 -6.20 -8.14 -17.98
C ILE A 35 -5.76 -8.85 -19.25
N GLN A 36 -5.99 -10.16 -19.33
CA GLN A 36 -5.55 -10.97 -20.48
C GLN A 36 -6.28 -10.61 -21.77
N SER A 37 -7.57 -10.27 -21.67
CA SER A 37 -8.35 -9.84 -22.85
C SER A 37 -7.92 -8.47 -23.37
N LYS A 38 -7.52 -7.56 -22.47
CA LYS A 38 -7.19 -6.17 -22.79
C LYS A 38 -5.73 -5.99 -23.21
N TYR A 39 -4.81 -6.79 -22.67
CA TYR A 39 -3.38 -6.66 -22.89
C TYR A 39 -2.83 -7.98 -23.44
N VAL A 40 -2.82 -8.08 -24.76
CA VAL A 40 -2.36 -9.28 -25.48
C VAL A 40 -0.92 -9.64 -25.10
N GLY A 41 -0.68 -10.90 -24.78
CA GLY A 41 0.63 -11.42 -24.35
C GLY A 41 0.90 -11.32 -22.83
N THR A 42 0.07 -10.59 -22.07
CA THR A 42 0.19 -10.56 -20.60
C THR A 42 -0.30 -11.86 -19.99
N LYS A 43 0.53 -12.45 -19.12
CA LYS A 43 0.16 -13.62 -18.32
C LYS A 43 -0.25 -13.18 -16.92
N THR A 44 -1.22 -13.86 -16.35
CA THR A 44 -1.63 -13.67 -14.97
C THR A 44 -1.62 -14.99 -14.21
N ALA A 45 -1.22 -14.93 -12.94
CA ALA A 45 -1.41 -16.00 -11.97
C ALA A 45 -2.27 -15.49 -10.83
N ILE A 46 -3.11 -16.34 -10.26
CA ILE A 46 -3.98 -15.98 -9.15
C ILE A 46 -3.66 -16.87 -7.94
N TYR A 47 -3.71 -16.28 -6.74
CA TYR A 47 -3.60 -16.99 -5.49
C TYR A 47 -4.65 -16.46 -4.51
N ALA A 48 -5.67 -17.27 -4.24
CA ALA A 48 -6.72 -16.92 -3.29
C ALA A 48 -6.22 -17.17 -1.87
N MET A 49 -6.07 -16.11 -1.06
CA MET A 49 -5.55 -16.17 0.29
C MET A 49 -6.18 -15.07 1.14
N ASP A 50 -6.76 -15.44 2.27
CA ASP A 50 -7.21 -14.46 3.25
C ASP A 50 -6.09 -14.18 4.26
N PHE A 51 -5.42 -13.07 4.07
CA PHE A 51 -4.31 -12.65 4.92
C PHE A 51 -4.68 -12.45 6.39
N SER A 52 -5.97 -12.28 6.73
CA SER A 52 -6.40 -12.08 8.11
C SER A 52 -6.27 -13.32 8.98
N VAL A 53 -6.33 -14.50 8.34
CA VAL A 53 -6.29 -15.82 9.00
C VAL A 53 -5.26 -16.76 8.38
N ALA A 54 -4.41 -16.25 7.51
CA ALA A 54 -3.50 -17.04 6.71
C ALA A 54 -2.49 -17.84 7.54
N SER A 55 -2.47 -19.14 7.31
CA SER A 55 -1.53 -20.09 7.90
C SER A 55 -0.13 -20.03 7.30
N ALA A 56 0.86 -20.63 7.94
CA ALA A 56 2.20 -20.77 7.37
C ALA A 56 2.18 -21.50 6.02
N ALA A 57 1.36 -22.55 5.88
CA ALA A 57 1.23 -23.34 4.65
C ALA A 57 0.72 -22.50 3.47
N GLU A 58 -0.17 -21.53 3.70
CA GLU A 58 -0.63 -20.61 2.64
C GLU A 58 0.48 -19.68 2.17
N TYR A 59 1.33 -19.18 3.08
CA TYR A 59 2.53 -18.41 2.70
C TYR A 59 3.55 -19.26 1.94
N GLU A 60 3.74 -20.53 2.34
CA GLU A 60 4.58 -21.49 1.60
C GLU A 60 4.02 -21.77 0.20
N GLY A 61 2.70 -21.94 0.07
CA GLY A 61 2.03 -22.09 -1.21
C GLY A 61 2.20 -20.87 -2.12
N LEU A 62 2.08 -19.64 -1.57
CA LEU A 62 2.39 -18.42 -2.31
C LEU A 62 3.86 -18.38 -2.72
N GLY A 63 4.77 -18.77 -1.82
CA GLY A 63 6.21 -18.89 -2.10
C GLY A 63 6.49 -19.84 -3.25
N SER A 64 5.86 -21.02 -3.25
CA SER A 64 5.97 -22.02 -4.30
C SER A 64 5.48 -21.49 -5.64
N LEU A 65 4.33 -20.78 -5.66
CA LEU A 65 3.82 -20.13 -6.87
C LEU A 65 4.82 -19.16 -7.48
N ILE A 66 5.42 -18.29 -6.66
CA ILE A 66 6.35 -17.27 -7.18
C ILE A 66 7.77 -17.78 -7.39
N SER A 67 8.12 -18.98 -6.90
CA SER A 67 9.49 -19.50 -6.95
C SER A 67 10.09 -19.55 -8.37
N HIS A 68 9.26 -19.86 -9.36
CA HIS A 68 9.64 -19.97 -10.76
C HIS A 68 9.47 -18.68 -11.57
N LEU A 69 8.98 -17.60 -10.94
CA LEU A 69 8.71 -16.33 -11.61
C LEU A 69 9.88 -15.36 -11.46
N ASP A 70 10.12 -14.58 -12.50
CA ASP A 70 11.02 -13.44 -12.47
C ASP A 70 10.27 -12.21 -11.92
N VAL A 71 10.22 -12.10 -10.59
CA VAL A 71 9.51 -11.01 -9.91
C VAL A 71 10.36 -9.72 -9.97
N ALA A 72 9.77 -8.65 -10.47
CA ALA A 72 10.41 -7.34 -10.60
C ALA A 72 9.80 -6.26 -9.69
N VAL A 73 8.51 -6.38 -9.36
CA VAL A 73 7.78 -5.38 -8.58
C VAL A 73 6.93 -6.07 -7.52
N LEU A 74 6.99 -5.59 -6.29
CA LEU A 74 6.08 -5.93 -5.21
C LEU A 74 5.23 -4.70 -4.85
N VAL A 75 3.92 -4.86 -4.81
CA VAL A 75 3.00 -3.83 -4.31
C VAL A 75 2.31 -4.34 -3.04
N ASN A 76 2.76 -3.88 -1.91
CA ASN A 76 2.14 -4.12 -0.60
C ASN A 76 0.93 -3.19 -0.44
N ASN A 77 -0.20 -3.62 -0.98
CA ASN A 77 -1.45 -2.87 -0.98
C ASN A 77 -2.47 -3.37 0.06
N VAL A 78 -2.32 -4.61 0.51
CA VAL A 78 -3.23 -5.20 1.51
C VAL A 78 -3.18 -4.36 2.79
N GLY A 79 -4.35 -4.10 3.35
CA GLY A 79 -4.49 -3.37 4.60
C GLY A 79 -5.95 -3.22 4.99
N THR A 80 -6.16 -2.84 6.23
CA THR A 80 -7.48 -2.59 6.81
C THR A 80 -7.44 -1.39 7.73
N SER A 81 -8.60 -0.79 8.02
CA SER A 81 -8.78 0.32 8.93
C SER A 81 -9.85 -0.01 9.96
N HIS A 82 -10.09 0.88 10.90
CA HIS A 82 -11.25 0.85 11.77
C HIS A 82 -12.54 0.82 10.95
N GLU A 83 -13.56 0.16 11.46
CA GLU A 83 -14.89 0.21 10.85
C GLU A 83 -15.53 1.57 11.04
N MET A 84 -15.38 2.13 12.25
CA MET A 84 -15.76 3.48 12.64
C MET A 84 -14.66 4.09 13.51
N PRO A 85 -14.47 5.41 13.49
CA PRO A 85 -13.62 6.08 14.47
C PRO A 85 -14.16 5.87 15.89
N GLU A 86 -13.28 5.41 16.79
CA GLU A 86 -13.61 5.16 18.20
C GLU A 86 -12.40 5.39 19.10
N THR A 87 -12.63 5.62 20.39
CA THR A 87 -11.53 5.79 21.34
C THR A 87 -10.79 4.47 21.52
N PHE A 88 -9.50 4.53 21.83
CA PHE A 88 -8.70 3.32 22.04
C PHE A 88 -9.23 2.45 23.18
N MET A 89 -9.85 3.07 24.18
CA MET A 89 -10.41 2.37 25.35
C MET A 89 -11.67 1.56 25.02
N ASP A 90 -12.41 1.99 23.99
CA ASP A 90 -13.65 1.33 23.57
C ASP A 90 -13.40 0.27 22.48
N MET A 91 -12.20 0.30 21.89
CA MET A 91 -11.82 -0.56 20.76
C MET A 91 -11.73 -2.03 21.17
N ALA A 92 -12.38 -2.90 20.41
CA ALA A 92 -12.29 -4.34 20.63
C ALA A 92 -10.86 -4.86 20.37
N GLU A 93 -10.35 -5.76 21.22
CA GLU A 93 -9.02 -6.36 21.09
C GLU A 93 -8.84 -7.07 19.74
N SER A 94 -9.86 -7.76 19.26
CA SER A 94 -9.87 -8.42 17.94
C SER A 94 -9.66 -7.44 16.77
N GLU A 95 -10.11 -6.19 16.92
CA GLU A 95 -9.88 -5.16 15.92
C GLU A 95 -8.44 -4.63 15.96
N ILE A 96 -7.86 -4.50 17.16
CA ILE A 96 -6.44 -4.17 17.35
C ILE A 96 -5.57 -5.22 16.65
N GLU A 97 -5.82 -6.50 16.92
CA GLU A 97 -5.10 -7.59 16.30
C GLU A 97 -5.27 -7.61 14.77
N ARG A 98 -6.50 -7.46 14.30
CA ARG A 98 -6.81 -7.45 12.86
C ARG A 98 -6.06 -6.34 12.13
N ILE A 99 -6.08 -5.11 12.64
CA ILE A 99 -5.39 -3.96 12.01
C ILE A 99 -3.88 -4.17 12.06
N THR A 100 -3.34 -4.60 13.20
CA THR A 100 -1.90 -4.81 13.37
C THR A 100 -1.41 -5.94 12.46
N ASN A 101 -2.10 -7.08 12.45
CA ASN A 101 -1.73 -8.20 11.59
C ASN A 101 -1.75 -7.81 10.11
N MET A 102 -2.86 -7.22 9.64
CA MET A 102 -3.03 -6.91 8.23
C MET A 102 -2.07 -5.83 7.73
N ASN A 103 -1.85 -4.77 8.50
CA ASN A 103 -1.05 -3.64 8.04
C ASN A 103 0.45 -3.81 8.28
N VAL A 104 0.83 -4.56 9.33
CA VAL A 104 2.23 -4.70 9.75
C VAL A 104 2.76 -6.09 9.39
N ILE A 105 2.19 -7.13 9.99
CA ILE A 105 2.74 -8.50 9.90
C ILE A 105 2.65 -9.05 8.48
N VAL A 106 1.49 -8.91 7.83
CA VAL A 106 1.28 -9.36 6.43
C VAL A 106 2.26 -8.67 5.49
N THR A 107 2.42 -7.34 5.62
CA THR A 107 3.37 -6.58 4.79
C THR A 107 4.79 -7.11 4.93
N GLN A 108 5.26 -7.36 6.17
CA GLN A 108 6.58 -7.91 6.43
C GLN A 108 6.74 -9.33 5.86
N ARG A 109 5.76 -10.23 6.10
CA ARG A 109 5.80 -11.62 5.63
C ARG A 109 5.87 -11.70 4.11
N VAL A 110 5.01 -10.96 3.40
CA VAL A 110 5.01 -10.94 1.93
C VAL A 110 6.31 -10.34 1.40
N THR A 111 6.81 -9.27 2.01
CA THR A 111 8.09 -8.68 1.61
C THR A 111 9.24 -9.65 1.84
N LYS A 112 9.31 -10.34 2.98
CA LYS A 112 10.33 -11.36 3.27
C LYS A 112 10.31 -12.51 2.26
N LEU A 113 9.13 -12.87 1.75
CA LEU A 113 8.96 -13.90 0.74
C LEU A 113 9.48 -13.45 -0.64
N VAL A 114 9.26 -12.19 -1.02
CA VAL A 114 9.57 -11.66 -2.35
C VAL A 114 10.97 -11.04 -2.45
N ALA A 115 11.42 -10.35 -1.41
CA ALA A 115 12.67 -9.58 -1.42
C ALA A 115 13.91 -10.39 -1.89
N PRO A 116 14.12 -11.67 -1.50
CA PRO A 116 15.26 -12.46 -1.99
C PRO A 116 15.32 -12.55 -3.51
N LYS A 117 14.17 -12.59 -4.19
CA LYS A 117 14.11 -12.64 -5.67
C LYS A 117 14.54 -11.32 -6.29
N LEU A 118 14.13 -10.20 -5.72
CA LEU A 118 14.54 -8.87 -6.16
C LEU A 118 16.04 -8.64 -5.95
N VAL A 119 16.57 -9.09 -4.81
CA VAL A 119 18.01 -9.02 -4.48
C VAL A 119 18.84 -9.88 -5.45
N ALA A 120 18.43 -11.12 -5.71
CA ALA A 120 19.09 -12.01 -6.67
C ALA A 120 19.09 -11.42 -8.09
N ARG A 121 18.00 -10.75 -8.47
CA ARG A 121 17.85 -10.04 -9.74
C ARG A 121 18.74 -8.78 -9.82
N LYS A 122 19.21 -8.23 -8.70
CA LYS A 122 19.93 -6.95 -8.58
C LYS A 122 19.18 -5.78 -9.23
N ARG A 123 17.87 -5.84 -9.24
CA ARG A 123 16.96 -4.83 -9.76
C ARG A 123 15.53 -5.13 -9.33
N GLY A 124 14.86 -4.19 -8.72
CA GLY A 124 13.48 -4.38 -8.32
C GLY A 124 12.86 -3.15 -7.70
N LEU A 125 11.56 -3.25 -7.42
CA LEU A 125 10.78 -2.19 -6.80
C LEU A 125 9.83 -2.78 -5.76
N ILE A 126 9.83 -2.20 -4.56
CA ILE A 126 8.86 -2.48 -3.50
C ILE A 126 8.07 -1.20 -3.23
N LEU A 127 6.76 -1.25 -3.40
CA LEU A 127 5.85 -0.16 -3.09
C LEU A 127 5.01 -0.51 -1.86
N ASN A 128 5.10 0.30 -0.82
CA ASN A 128 4.33 0.15 0.41
C ASN A 128 3.22 1.20 0.47
N LEU A 129 1.95 0.79 0.60
CA LEU A 129 0.83 1.72 0.73
C LEU A 129 0.76 2.29 2.15
N GLY A 130 1.32 3.48 2.32
CA GLY A 130 1.25 4.29 3.52
C GLY A 130 -0.07 5.05 3.66
N SER A 131 -0.12 5.95 4.62
CA SER A 131 -1.25 6.86 4.85
C SER A 131 -0.78 8.12 5.55
N PHE A 132 -1.44 9.24 5.28
CA PHE A 132 -1.25 10.50 6.02
C PHE A 132 -1.48 10.34 7.52
N THR A 133 -2.39 9.45 7.94
CA THR A 133 -2.64 9.18 9.36
C THR A 133 -1.40 8.65 10.09
N GLY A 134 -0.52 7.93 9.39
CA GLY A 134 0.74 7.45 9.97
C GLY A 134 1.78 8.54 10.19
N GLN A 135 1.66 9.67 9.49
CA GLN A 135 2.60 10.78 9.61
C GLN A 135 2.30 11.68 10.83
N TRP A 136 1.03 11.92 11.10
CA TRP A 136 0.61 12.92 12.09
C TRP A 136 -0.07 12.31 13.32
N GLY A 137 -0.37 11.02 13.28
CA GLY A 137 -1.33 10.42 14.18
C GLY A 137 -2.76 10.90 13.90
N THR A 138 -3.74 10.12 14.33
CA THR A 138 -5.14 10.52 14.17
C THR A 138 -5.88 10.01 15.40
N PRO A 139 -6.35 10.88 16.29
CA PRO A 139 -7.21 10.50 17.39
C PRO A 139 -8.40 9.67 16.91
N MET A 140 -8.93 8.79 17.72
CA MET A 140 -9.99 7.82 17.42
C MET A 140 -9.64 6.79 16.31
N MET A 141 -8.39 6.81 15.81
CA MET A 141 -7.84 5.84 14.87
C MET A 141 -6.42 5.41 15.29
N ALA A 142 -6.14 5.37 16.58
CA ALA A 142 -4.78 5.20 17.11
C ALA A 142 -4.07 3.97 16.57
N THR A 143 -4.72 2.79 16.58
CA THR A 143 -4.13 1.54 16.08
C THR A 143 -3.82 1.59 14.58
N TYR A 144 -4.75 2.12 13.77
CA TYR A 144 -4.51 2.29 12.34
C TYR A 144 -3.36 3.28 12.07
N ALA A 145 -3.39 4.44 12.71
CA ALA A 145 -2.35 5.46 12.60
C ALA A 145 -0.98 4.89 12.99
N GLY A 146 -0.91 4.19 14.13
CA GLY A 146 0.31 3.50 14.59
C GLY A 146 0.81 2.46 13.59
N SER A 147 -0.08 1.65 13.00
CA SER A 147 0.29 0.67 11.98
C SER A 147 0.86 1.31 10.70
N LYS A 148 0.33 2.48 10.33
CA LYS A 148 0.84 3.23 9.16
C LYS A 148 2.13 4.01 9.48
N ALA A 149 2.30 4.47 10.73
CA ALA A 149 3.56 5.04 11.21
C ALA A 149 4.69 3.99 11.22
N PHE A 150 4.39 2.74 11.62
CA PHE A 150 5.33 1.63 11.51
C PHE A 150 5.87 1.49 10.08
N LEU A 151 5.01 1.54 9.06
CA LEU A 151 5.43 1.42 7.67
C LEU A 151 6.41 2.52 7.24
N ILE A 152 6.32 3.72 7.82
CA ILE A 152 7.24 4.82 7.52
C ILE A 152 8.66 4.44 7.97
N GLY A 153 8.85 4.18 9.27
CA GLY A 153 10.15 3.82 9.81
C GLY A 153 10.72 2.53 9.21
N TRP A 154 9.87 1.52 9.04
CA TRP A 154 10.27 0.25 8.42
C TRP A 154 10.70 0.43 6.95
N THR A 155 9.99 1.25 6.16
CA THR A 155 10.37 1.53 4.78
C THR A 155 11.71 2.26 4.71
N TYR A 156 12.02 3.14 5.65
CA TYR A 156 13.32 3.83 5.69
C TYR A 156 14.47 2.84 5.89
N ALA A 157 14.36 1.98 6.89
CA ALA A 157 15.37 0.96 7.16
C ALA A 157 15.51 -0.04 6.00
N LEU A 158 14.40 -0.59 5.54
CA LEU A 158 14.39 -1.54 4.42
C LEU A 158 14.93 -0.91 3.14
N GLY A 159 14.60 0.36 2.87
CA GLY A 159 15.07 1.07 1.67
C GLY A 159 16.59 1.18 1.64
N GLU A 160 17.22 1.49 2.78
CA GLU A 160 18.68 1.55 2.86
C GLU A 160 19.33 0.16 2.74
N GLU A 161 18.75 -0.88 3.34
CA GLU A 161 19.22 -2.26 3.19
C GLU A 161 19.14 -2.72 1.72
N MET A 162 18.04 -2.47 1.05
CA MET A 162 17.78 -2.90 -0.32
C MET A 162 18.57 -2.11 -1.37
N ARG A 163 18.94 -0.87 -1.08
CA ARG A 163 19.71 0.01 -1.97
C ARG A 163 21.01 -0.63 -2.44
N ARG A 164 21.70 -1.39 -1.56
CA ARG A 164 22.93 -2.10 -1.90
C ARG A 164 22.73 -3.22 -2.93
N ALA A 165 21.51 -3.73 -3.01
CA ALA A 165 21.11 -4.74 -4.01
C ALA A 165 20.48 -4.10 -5.26
N ASN A 166 20.50 -2.78 -5.40
CA ASN A 166 19.85 -2.03 -6.48
C ASN A 166 18.33 -2.34 -6.56
N VAL A 167 17.69 -2.43 -5.41
CA VAL A 167 16.24 -2.58 -5.25
C VAL A 167 15.67 -1.31 -4.64
N ASP A 168 14.79 -0.65 -5.37
CA ASP A 168 14.10 0.54 -4.89
C ASP A 168 12.98 0.16 -3.94
N VAL A 169 12.85 0.88 -2.83
CA VAL A 169 11.73 0.75 -1.89
C VAL A 169 11.10 2.12 -1.73
N GLN A 170 9.77 2.20 -1.86
CA GLN A 170 9.07 3.47 -1.67
C GLN A 170 7.77 3.29 -0.89
N LEU A 171 7.55 4.18 0.07
CA LEU A 171 6.28 4.39 0.73
C LEU A 171 5.44 5.38 -0.08
N LEU A 172 4.24 5.00 -0.46
CA LEU A 172 3.25 5.89 -1.06
C LEU A 172 2.43 6.53 0.05
N ASN A 173 2.75 7.77 0.42
CA ASN A 173 1.99 8.51 1.42
C ASN A 173 0.65 8.91 0.82
N THR A 174 -0.40 8.16 1.16
CA THR A 174 -1.72 8.23 0.53
C THR A 174 -2.70 8.97 1.43
N PHE A 175 -3.39 9.96 0.89
CA PHE A 175 -4.58 10.54 1.49
C PHE A 175 -5.83 9.80 0.98
N PHE A 176 -7.01 10.41 0.99
CA PHE A 176 -8.21 9.76 0.51
C PHE A 176 -8.17 9.48 -1.00
N VAL A 177 -8.55 8.26 -1.38
CA VAL A 177 -8.77 7.82 -2.76
C VAL A 177 -10.14 7.13 -2.78
N VAL A 178 -10.91 7.32 -3.86
CA VAL A 178 -12.21 6.65 -4.02
C VAL A 178 -12.03 5.13 -3.92
N SER A 179 -12.61 4.51 -2.91
CA SER A 179 -12.51 3.06 -2.67
C SER A 179 -13.57 2.57 -1.69
N SER A 180 -13.75 1.26 -1.60
CA SER A 180 -14.58 0.64 -0.56
C SER A 180 -14.05 0.91 0.86
N MET A 181 -12.73 0.97 1.05
CA MET A 181 -12.11 1.27 2.33
C MET A 181 -12.41 2.70 2.80
N SER A 182 -12.30 3.68 1.91
CA SER A 182 -12.58 5.09 2.25
C SER A 182 -14.08 5.39 2.36
N LYS A 183 -14.94 4.48 1.90
CA LYS A 183 -16.40 4.65 1.76
C LYS A 183 -16.79 5.86 0.87
N ILE A 184 -15.84 6.50 0.22
CA ILE A 184 -16.05 7.65 -0.68
C ILE A 184 -16.33 7.14 -2.08
N ARG A 185 -17.41 7.65 -2.70
CA ARG A 185 -17.87 7.20 -4.03
C ARG A 185 -17.63 8.22 -5.14
N ARG A 186 -17.42 9.49 -4.81
CA ARG A 186 -17.23 10.58 -5.78
C ARG A 186 -15.84 11.16 -5.68
N ALA A 187 -15.21 11.32 -6.82
CA ALA A 187 -13.89 11.96 -6.89
C ALA A 187 -14.00 13.48 -6.75
N SER A 188 -12.90 14.08 -6.29
CA SER A 188 -12.68 15.53 -6.27
C SER A 188 -11.21 15.82 -6.55
N LEU A 189 -10.81 17.09 -6.56
CA LEU A 189 -9.40 17.46 -6.68
C LEU A 189 -8.54 16.78 -5.59
N MET A 190 -9.05 16.71 -4.36
CA MET A 190 -8.38 16.08 -3.21
C MET A 190 -8.59 14.57 -3.14
N ILE A 191 -9.54 14.01 -3.84
CA ILE A 191 -9.93 12.60 -3.73
C ILE A 191 -9.96 12.00 -5.13
N PRO A 192 -8.83 11.52 -5.67
CA PRO A 192 -8.77 10.96 -7.02
C PRO A 192 -9.47 9.61 -7.12
N TYR A 193 -9.85 9.21 -8.33
CA TYR A 193 -10.10 7.80 -8.63
C TYR A 193 -8.81 6.98 -8.56
N PRO A 194 -8.88 5.67 -8.22
CA PRO A 194 -7.71 4.80 -8.12
C PRO A 194 -6.81 4.83 -9.35
N ASP A 195 -7.39 4.84 -10.54
CA ASP A 195 -6.63 4.82 -11.79
C ASP A 195 -5.79 6.09 -11.98
N ASN A 196 -6.33 7.25 -11.64
CA ASN A 196 -5.59 8.51 -11.69
C ASN A 196 -4.49 8.56 -10.63
N TYR A 197 -4.78 8.08 -9.42
CA TYR A 197 -3.80 7.99 -8.35
C TYR A 197 -2.62 7.09 -8.73
N VAL A 198 -2.91 5.87 -9.19
CA VAL A 198 -1.87 4.90 -9.58
C VAL A 198 -1.07 5.38 -10.79
N LYS A 199 -1.72 5.99 -11.79
CA LYS A 199 -1.02 6.61 -12.91
C LYS A 199 -0.03 7.68 -12.43
N ALA A 200 -0.44 8.52 -11.47
CA ALA A 200 0.43 9.52 -10.87
C ALA A 200 1.58 8.88 -10.08
N ALA A 201 1.32 7.80 -9.35
CA ALA A 201 2.34 7.07 -8.59
C ALA A 201 3.40 6.46 -9.52
N LEU A 202 2.97 5.70 -10.53
CA LEU A 202 3.90 5.05 -11.47
C LEU A 202 4.74 6.06 -12.27
N ALA A 203 4.18 7.22 -12.61
CA ALA A 203 4.92 8.27 -13.32
C ALA A 203 5.96 9.00 -12.44
N ARG A 204 5.95 8.80 -11.13
CA ARG A 204 6.80 9.52 -10.17
C ARG A 204 7.69 8.63 -9.31
N ILE A 205 7.80 7.35 -9.63
CA ILE A 205 8.71 6.42 -8.96
C ILE A 205 10.13 7.02 -8.93
N GLY A 206 10.80 6.94 -7.78
CA GLY A 206 12.12 7.53 -7.56
C GLY A 206 12.12 9.01 -7.16
N ARG A 207 10.93 9.65 -7.05
CA ARG A 207 10.80 11.07 -6.67
C ARG A 207 10.06 11.22 -5.36
N SER A 208 10.53 12.10 -4.47
CA SER A 208 9.86 12.37 -3.19
C SER A 208 8.53 13.10 -3.33
N THR A 209 8.36 13.92 -4.35
CA THR A 209 7.17 14.79 -4.55
C THR A 209 6.67 15.38 -3.23
N GLY A 210 5.72 15.87 -2.81
CA GLY A 210 5.35 16.51 -1.53
C GLY A 210 5.98 15.98 -0.22
N ALA A 211 6.68 14.85 -0.28
CA ALA A 211 7.34 14.22 0.88
C ALA A 211 8.78 14.69 1.09
N LEU A 212 9.06 15.99 0.90
CA LEU A 212 10.41 16.55 1.04
C LEU A 212 11.02 16.28 2.42
N GLY A 213 12.29 15.90 2.44
CA GLY A 213 13.01 15.57 3.66
C GLY A 213 12.71 14.19 4.27
N ARG A 214 11.81 13.40 3.67
CA ARG A 214 11.49 12.04 4.09
C ARG A 214 12.05 11.01 3.10
N PRO A 215 13.10 10.25 3.47
CA PRO A 215 13.71 9.29 2.58
C PRO A 215 12.70 8.19 2.20
N PHE A 216 12.87 7.60 1.04
CA PHE A 216 12.05 6.48 0.53
C PHE A 216 10.53 6.73 0.58
N THR A 217 10.10 8.00 0.62
CA THR A 217 8.68 8.37 0.69
C THR A 217 8.29 9.23 -0.50
N MET A 218 7.11 8.97 -1.03
CA MET A 218 6.52 9.73 -2.13
C MET A 218 5.06 10.04 -1.85
N THR A 219 4.64 11.27 -2.14
CA THR A 219 3.22 11.67 -2.15
C THR A 219 2.81 11.96 -3.60
N PRO A 220 2.31 10.93 -4.34
CA PRO A 220 2.26 10.98 -5.79
C PRO A 220 1.17 11.89 -6.38
N TRP A 221 0.02 12.04 -5.71
CA TRP A 221 -1.09 12.86 -6.19
C TRP A 221 -0.82 14.35 -5.94
N PRO A 222 -0.91 15.24 -6.94
CA PRO A 222 -0.49 16.64 -6.79
C PRO A 222 -1.15 17.39 -5.64
N ALA A 223 -2.48 17.25 -5.46
CA ALA A 223 -3.18 17.90 -4.36
C ALA A 223 -2.77 17.33 -3.00
N HIS A 224 -2.52 16.01 -2.90
CA HIS A 224 -1.94 15.40 -1.69
C HIS A 224 -0.52 15.88 -1.43
N ALA A 225 0.29 16.03 -2.49
CA ALA A 225 1.66 16.52 -2.37
C ALA A 225 1.72 17.95 -1.84
N TRP A 226 0.80 18.80 -2.31
CA TRP A 226 0.67 20.16 -1.79
C TRP A 226 0.22 20.17 -0.31
N LEU A 227 -0.81 19.39 0.02
CA LEU A 227 -1.27 19.24 1.41
C LEU A 227 -0.15 18.73 2.33
N ASP A 228 0.58 17.71 1.87
CA ASP A 228 1.70 17.12 2.59
C ASP A 228 2.80 18.16 2.87
N TRP A 229 3.17 18.93 1.87
CA TRP A 229 4.15 19.97 2.01
C TRP A 229 3.71 21.06 2.99
N VAL A 230 2.48 21.55 2.88
CA VAL A 230 1.90 22.57 3.79
C VAL A 230 1.89 22.06 5.23
N THR A 231 1.36 20.86 5.45
CA THR A 231 1.25 20.29 6.81
C THR A 231 2.61 20.00 7.42
N SER A 232 3.58 19.57 6.62
CA SER A 232 4.92 19.23 7.10
C SER A 232 5.79 20.45 7.45
N HIS A 233 5.56 21.59 6.78
CA HIS A 233 6.45 22.76 6.90
C HIS A 233 5.80 23.96 7.58
N LEU A 234 4.49 24.08 7.54
CA LEU A 234 3.79 25.28 8.00
C LEU A 234 2.85 25.03 9.20
N MET A 235 2.54 23.77 9.52
CA MET A 235 1.58 23.46 10.59
C MET A 235 2.29 22.80 11.78
N PRO A 236 2.15 23.35 13.00
CA PRO A 236 2.61 22.69 14.21
C PRO A 236 1.87 21.36 14.43
N ALA A 237 2.59 20.30 14.81
CA ALA A 237 2.04 18.97 15.04
C ALA A 237 0.87 18.96 16.04
N GLY A 238 0.96 19.75 17.11
CA GLY A 238 -0.12 19.86 18.11
C GLY A 238 -1.43 20.40 17.54
N LEU A 239 -1.35 21.32 16.58
CA LEU A 239 -2.54 21.88 15.92
C LEU A 239 -3.22 20.84 15.02
N MET A 240 -2.45 19.98 14.37
CA MET A 240 -2.97 18.89 13.54
C MET A 240 -3.72 17.87 14.40
N LEU A 241 -3.16 17.48 15.53
CA LEU A 241 -3.76 16.51 16.46
C LEU A 241 -5.06 17.05 17.07
N SER A 242 -5.08 18.29 17.54
CA SER A 242 -6.26 18.87 18.17
C SER A 242 -7.45 19.03 17.20
N ARG A 243 -7.17 19.44 15.96
CA ARG A 243 -8.22 19.57 14.93
C ARG A 243 -8.78 18.23 14.50
N SER A 244 -7.94 17.18 14.41
CA SER A 244 -8.41 15.84 14.06
C SER A 244 -9.40 15.29 15.09
N TYR A 245 -9.21 15.59 16.37
CA TYR A 245 -10.12 15.14 17.43
C TYR A 245 -11.52 15.80 17.36
N GLY A 246 -11.59 17.03 16.92
CA GLY A 246 -12.87 17.77 16.79
C GLY A 246 -13.62 17.49 15.48
N THR A 247 -13.11 16.65 14.60
CA THR A 247 -13.72 16.35 13.28
C THR A 247 -14.58 15.08 13.31
N PHE A 248 -14.50 14.28 14.37
CA PHE A 248 -15.25 13.05 14.60
C PHE A 248 -16.26 13.25 15.75
#